data_ada160582fa04c96f26a98fbb33393f8
#
_entry.id   ada160582fa04c96f26a98fbb33393f8
#
_cell.length_a   1.000
_cell.length_b   1.000
_cell.length_c   1.000
_cell.angle_alpha   90.00
_cell.angle_beta   90.00
_cell.angle_gamma   90.00
#
_symmetry.space_group_name_H-M   'P 1'
#
loop_
_entity.id
_entity.type
_entity.pdbx_description
1 polymer ?
#
loop_
_entity_poly.entity_id
_entity_poly.type
_entity_poly.pdbx_seq_one_letter_code
_entity_poly.pdbx_strand_id
1 'polypeptide(L)'
;KDSWTVNDIQKLVGKLNWASQIYPGIKVRQLCKLLRGAKALTEIIPLTREAELELAENREILKEPVHGAYYDPSKDLIAEIQKQGEGQWSYQIYQEPFKNLKTGKYARRKGAHTNDVRQLVEXVQKVTTESIVIWGKTPKFRLPIQKETWDTWWTDYWQATWIPEWEFVNTPPLVKLWYQLEKEPIVGAETFYVDGAANRETKLGKAGYVTNKGRQKVVSLTDTTNQKTELQAIHLALQDSGSEVNIVTDSQYXLGIIQAQPDKSESELVSQIIEQLIKKEKVYLAWVPAHKGIGGNEQVDKLVSTGIRKVLFLDGIDKAQ
;
A
#
# COMPACT_ATOMS: atom_id res chain seq x y z
N LYS A 1 7.56 -14.81 30.55
CA LYS A 1 6.73 -15.88 29.98
C LYS A 1 6.71 -17.06 30.94
N ASP A 2 5.53 -17.58 31.20
CA ASP A 2 5.38 -18.65 32.19
C ASP A 2 5.68 -20.02 31.64
N SER A 3 5.46 -20.21 30.35
CA SER A 3 5.54 -21.53 29.75
C SER A 3 6.18 -21.40 28.38
N TRP A 4 7.20 -22.23 28.13
CA TRP A 4 7.97 -22.15 26.89
C TRP A 4 7.84 -23.44 26.09
N THR A 5 7.43 -23.33 24.83
CA THR A 5 7.44 -24.48 23.93
C THR A 5 8.77 -24.55 23.19
N VAL A 6 9.00 -25.70 22.54
CA VAL A 6 10.18 -25.83 21.69
C VAL A 6 10.22 -24.72 20.66
N ASN A 7 9.07 -24.40 20.04
CA ASN A 7 9.00 -23.35 19.05
C ASN A 7 9.38 -21.99 19.64
N ASP A 8 8.91 -21.70 20.85
CA ASP A 8 9.25 -20.44 21.52
C ASP A 8 10.75 -20.32 21.72
N ILE A 9 11.39 -21.39 22.16
CA ILE A 9 12.82 -21.36 22.44
C ILE A 9 13.61 -21.24 21.15
N GLN A 10 13.18 -21.93 20.08
CA GLN A 10 13.87 -21.81 18.79
C GLN A 10 13.82 -20.39 18.29
N LYS A 11 12.66 -19.74 18.39
CA LYS A 11 12.54 -18.34 17.96
C LYS A 11 13.44 -17.44 18.78
N LEU A 12 13.45 -17.65 20.08
CA LEU A 12 14.27 -16.82 20.97
C LEU A 12 15.76 -16.98 20.65
N VAL A 13 16.20 -18.23 20.46
CA VAL A 13 17.61 -18.49 20.13
C VAL A 13 17.99 -17.81 18.82
N GLY A 14 17.10 -17.89 17.83
CA GLY A 14 17.38 -17.23 16.56
C GLY A 14 17.54 -15.71 16.72
N LYS A 15 16.64 -15.09 17.47
CA LYS A 15 16.74 -13.65 17.71
C LYS A 15 18.00 -13.27 18.50
N LEU A 16 18.33 -14.05 19.52
CA LEU A 16 19.51 -13.78 20.34
C LEU A 16 20.80 -13.99 19.53
N ASN A 17 20.81 -15.02 18.69
CA ASN A 17 21.97 -15.26 17.84
C ASN A 17 22.19 -14.10 16.89
N TRP A 18 21.12 -13.59 16.31
CA TRP A 18 21.22 -12.40 15.48
C TRP A 18 21.72 -11.20 16.29
N ALA A 19 21.16 -11.01 17.50
CA ALA A 19 21.58 -9.89 18.33
C ALA A 19 23.03 -10.00 18.79
N SER A 20 23.60 -11.20 18.79
CA SER A 20 24.99 -11.37 19.20
C SER A 20 25.97 -10.71 18.24
N GLN A 21 25.52 -10.43 17.02
CA GLN A 21 26.35 -9.68 16.08
C GLN A 21 26.49 -8.22 16.51
N ILE A 22 25.51 -7.73 17.25
CA ILE A 22 25.50 -6.34 17.71
C ILE A 22 26.02 -6.25 19.14
N TYR A 23 25.68 -7.22 19.95
CA TYR A 23 26.06 -7.29 21.38
C TYR A 23 26.89 -8.54 21.60
N PRO A 24 28.23 -8.44 21.55
CA PRO A 24 29.07 -9.63 21.59
C PRO A 24 28.95 -10.49 22.85
N GLY A 25 28.43 -9.90 23.92
CA GLY A 25 28.27 -10.67 25.16
C GLY A 25 27.07 -11.58 25.21
N ILE A 26 26.18 -11.52 24.21
CA ILE A 26 24.98 -12.36 24.17
C ILE A 26 25.41 -13.82 23.99
N LYS A 27 24.82 -14.71 24.80
CA LYS A 27 25.09 -16.13 24.74
C LYS A 27 23.79 -16.90 24.60
N VAL A 28 23.84 -18.05 23.92
CA VAL A 28 22.68 -18.91 23.73
C VAL A 28 22.94 -20.36 24.11
N ARG A 29 24.08 -20.66 24.67
CA ARG A 29 24.49 -22.04 24.91
C ARG A 29 23.48 -22.81 25.76
N GLN A 30 23.08 -22.23 26.89
CA GLN A 30 22.18 -22.96 27.80
C GLN A 30 20.77 -23.07 27.22
N LEU A 31 20.34 -22.07 26.45
CA LEU A 31 19.05 -22.16 25.78
C LEU A 31 19.08 -23.23 24.69
N CYS A 32 20.16 -23.34 23.97
CA CYS A 32 20.29 -24.39 22.96
C CYS A 32 20.28 -25.76 23.56
N LYS A 33 20.88 -25.93 24.78
CA LYS A 33 20.85 -27.23 25.44
C LYS A 33 19.45 -27.71 25.74
N LEU A 34 18.52 -26.79 25.97
CA LEU A 34 17.14 -27.17 26.23
C LEU A 34 16.50 -27.85 25.04
N LEU A 35 17.02 -27.63 23.85
CA LEU A 35 16.45 -28.16 22.62
C LEU A 35 16.96 -29.55 22.29
N ARG A 36 17.93 -30.07 23.03
CA ARG A 36 18.44 -31.41 22.78
C ARG A 36 17.35 -32.44 23.00
N GLY A 37 17.14 -33.29 21.99
CA GLY A 37 16.16 -34.34 22.07
C GLY A 37 14.72 -33.88 21.93
N ALA A 38 14.48 -32.57 21.80
CA ALA A 38 13.14 -32.10 21.62
C ALA A 38 12.68 -32.39 20.20
N LYS A 39 11.41 -32.79 20.05
CA LYS A 39 10.91 -33.19 18.73
C LYS A 39 9.71 -32.40 18.26
N ALA A 40 8.70 -32.23 19.11
CA ALA A 40 7.49 -31.56 18.73
C ALA A 40 7.62 -30.05 19.03
N LEU A 41 7.24 -29.20 18.09
CA LEU A 41 7.31 -27.77 18.31
C LEU A 41 6.42 -27.29 19.44
N THR A 42 5.35 -28.04 19.72
CA THR A 42 4.42 -27.66 20.77
C THR A 42 4.79 -28.24 22.14
N GLU A 43 5.87 -29.04 22.20
CA GLU A 43 6.31 -29.65 23.47
C GLU A 43 6.73 -28.51 24.43
N ILE A 44 6.28 -28.59 25.66
CA ILE A 44 6.65 -27.61 26.68
C ILE A 44 7.96 -28.03 27.32
N ILE A 45 8.89 -27.10 27.38
CA ILE A 45 10.23 -27.36 27.93
C ILE A 45 10.39 -26.52 29.20
N PRO A 46 10.63 -27.15 30.33
CA PRO A 46 10.93 -26.38 31.53
C PRO A 46 12.31 -25.77 31.42
N LEU A 47 12.43 -24.50 31.81
CA LEU A 47 13.71 -23.84 31.78
C LEU A 47 14.59 -24.32 32.93
N THR A 48 15.83 -24.64 32.62
CA THR A 48 16.79 -24.95 33.68
C THR A 48 17.23 -23.66 34.36
N ARG A 49 17.83 -23.81 35.52
CA ARG A 49 18.39 -22.66 36.21
C ARG A 49 19.43 -21.96 35.37
N GLU A 50 20.27 -22.76 34.71
CA GLU A 50 21.30 -22.19 33.83
C GLU A 50 20.70 -21.40 32.69
N ALA A 51 19.60 -21.91 32.10
CA ALA A 51 18.97 -21.15 31.01
C ALA A 51 18.32 -19.87 31.51
N GLU A 52 17.72 -19.91 32.68
CA GLU A 52 17.13 -18.68 33.23
C GLU A 52 18.19 -17.64 33.55
N LEU A 53 19.34 -18.08 34.04
CA LEU A 53 20.43 -17.17 34.29
C LEU A 53 20.96 -16.56 32.99
N GLU A 54 21.11 -17.36 31.95
CA GLU A 54 21.54 -16.86 30.65
C GLU A 54 20.57 -15.84 30.12
N LEU A 55 19.26 -16.10 30.20
CA LEU A 55 18.24 -15.12 29.82
C LEU A 55 18.38 -13.82 30.57
N ALA A 56 18.58 -13.91 31.90
CA ALA A 56 18.71 -12.71 32.72
C ALA A 56 19.94 -11.90 32.32
N GLU A 57 21.06 -12.58 32.09
CA GLU A 57 22.29 -11.90 31.68
C GLU A 57 22.13 -11.25 30.34
N ASN A 58 21.48 -11.94 29.37
CA ASN A 58 21.23 -11.37 28.06
C ASN A 58 20.32 -10.15 28.15
N ARG A 59 19.33 -10.20 29.03
CA ARG A 59 18.41 -9.09 29.22
C ARG A 59 19.16 -7.85 29.69
N GLU A 60 20.13 -8.05 30.61
CA GLU A 60 20.91 -6.93 31.09
C GLU A 60 21.80 -6.35 29.98
N ILE A 61 22.39 -7.19 29.17
CA ILE A 61 23.23 -6.73 28.07
C ILE A 61 22.41 -5.92 27.07
N LEU A 62 21.20 -6.37 26.78
CA LEU A 62 20.34 -5.67 25.80
C LEU A 62 19.86 -4.30 26.30
N LYS A 63 19.94 -4.04 27.60
CA LYS A 63 19.57 -2.73 28.11
C LYS A 63 20.64 -1.67 27.84
N GLU A 64 21.86 -2.07 27.57
CA GLU A 64 22.98 -1.14 27.42
C GLU A 64 23.07 -0.62 26.00
N PRO A 65 23.54 0.62 25.80
CA PRO A 65 23.79 1.11 24.44
C PRO A 65 24.87 0.29 23.76
N VAL A 66 24.78 0.21 22.45
CA VAL A 66 25.81 -0.46 21.68
C VAL A 66 27.12 0.31 21.80
N HIS A 67 28.22 -0.42 22.07
CA HIS A 67 29.52 0.21 22.21
C HIS A 67 29.96 0.87 20.90
N GLY A 68 30.41 2.11 20.96
CA GLY A 68 30.93 2.81 19.81
C GLY A 68 29.90 3.54 18.97
N ALA A 69 28.65 3.63 19.46
CA ALA A 69 27.61 4.32 18.72
C ALA A 69 27.61 5.82 19.05
N TYR A 70 28.64 6.51 18.58
CA TYR A 70 28.77 7.96 18.78
C TYR A 70 28.90 8.66 17.45
N TYR A 71 28.34 9.86 17.38
CA TYR A 71 28.35 10.62 16.14
C TYR A 71 29.73 11.22 15.82
N ASP A 72 30.18 11.01 14.59
CA ASP A 72 31.43 11.57 14.10
C ASP A 72 31.06 12.54 12.96
N PRO A 73 31.23 13.86 13.16
CA PRO A 73 30.83 14.81 12.12
C PRO A 73 31.56 14.66 10.79
N SER A 74 32.70 13.98 10.75
CA SER A 74 33.43 13.82 9.52
C SER A 74 32.91 12.68 8.63
N LYS A 75 31.98 11.88 9.14
CA LYS A 75 31.46 10.74 8.39
C LYS A 75 30.04 10.97 7.95
N ASP A 76 29.65 10.30 6.87
CA ASP A 76 28.27 10.37 6.38
C ASP A 76 27.33 9.66 7.34
N LEU A 77 26.10 10.18 7.39
CA LEU A 77 25.00 9.49 8.03
C LEU A 77 24.32 8.59 7.02
N ILE A 78 23.89 7.43 7.48
CA ILE A 78 23.15 6.48 6.65
C ILE A 78 21.83 6.18 7.33
N ALA A 79 20.75 6.21 6.57
CA ALA A 79 19.43 5.89 7.09
C ALA A 79 18.87 4.72 6.30
N GLU A 80 18.47 3.69 7.00
CA GLU A 80 17.86 2.52 6.36
C GLU A 80 16.44 2.39 6.80
N ILE A 81 15.54 2.12 5.86
CA ILE A 81 14.11 2.02 6.12
C ILE A 81 13.64 0.63 5.75
N GLN A 82 12.76 0.06 6.56
CA GLN A 82 12.12 -1.23 6.30
C GLN A 82 10.61 -1.09 6.38
N LYS A 83 9.90 -1.85 5.55
CA LYS A 83 8.46 -1.97 5.69
C LYS A 83 8.17 -3.13 6.65
N GLN A 84 7.39 -2.85 7.70
CA GLN A 84 7.09 -3.85 8.70
C GLN A 84 5.71 -4.47 8.55
N GLY A 85 4.82 -3.80 7.86
CA GLY A 85 3.46 -4.25 7.65
C GLY A 85 2.67 -3.15 6.99
N GLU A 86 1.36 -3.32 6.93
CA GLU A 86 0.50 -2.32 6.30
C GLU A 86 0.62 -0.99 7.04
N GLY A 87 1.18 0.00 6.35
CA GLY A 87 1.34 1.32 6.94
C GLY A 87 2.34 1.39 8.07
N GLN A 88 3.13 0.35 8.27
CA GLN A 88 4.07 0.29 9.39
C GLN A 88 5.49 0.18 8.87
N TRP A 89 6.34 1.07 9.35
CA TRP A 89 7.70 1.22 8.87
C TRP A 89 8.64 1.37 10.06
N SER A 90 9.88 0.94 9.87
CA SER A 90 10.92 1.17 10.87
C SER A 90 12.14 1.75 10.18
N TYR A 91 13.00 2.40 10.96
CA TYR A 91 14.22 2.97 10.41
C TYR A 91 15.32 3.01 11.45
N GLN A 92 16.55 3.04 10.96
CA GLN A 92 17.75 3.21 11.77
C GLN A 92 18.65 4.23 11.08
N ILE A 93 19.27 5.08 11.87
CA ILE A 93 20.25 6.04 11.37
C ILE A 93 21.58 5.69 12.02
N TYR A 94 22.62 5.51 11.22
CA TYR A 94 23.91 5.08 11.71
C TYR A 94 25.03 5.63 10.83
N GLN A 95 26.25 5.46 11.30
CA GLN A 95 27.44 5.75 10.50
C GLN A 95 28.25 4.48 10.32
N GLU A 96 28.26 3.61 11.31
CA GLU A 96 28.89 2.30 11.22
C GLU A 96 27.81 1.23 11.38
N PRO A 97 27.88 0.13 10.63
CA PRO A 97 26.86 -0.90 10.74
C PRO A 97 26.66 -1.36 12.18
N PHE A 98 25.42 -1.56 12.54
CA PHE A 98 24.96 -2.02 13.84
C PHE A 98 25.18 -1.05 14.99
N LYS A 99 25.80 0.10 14.74
CA LYS A 99 26.01 1.10 15.78
C LYS A 99 25.02 2.25 15.56
N ASN A 100 23.77 1.99 15.82
CA ASN A 100 22.70 2.93 15.53
C ASN A 100 22.77 4.16 16.42
N LEU A 101 22.72 5.32 15.77
CA LEU A 101 22.63 6.59 16.49
C LEU A 101 21.20 6.89 16.87
N LYS A 102 20.26 6.45 16.04
CA LYS A 102 18.85 6.63 16.32
C LYS A 102 18.06 5.56 15.61
N THR A 103 17.01 5.09 16.25
CA THR A 103 16.05 4.20 15.60
C THR A 103 14.66 4.74 15.84
N GLY A 104 13.73 4.34 14.99
CA GLY A 104 12.37 4.77 15.17
C GLY A 104 11.40 3.97 14.34
N LYS A 105 10.14 4.27 14.56
CA LYS A 105 9.04 3.66 13.83
C LYS A 105 8.16 4.74 13.27
N TYR A 106 7.51 4.43 12.18
CA TYR A 106 6.57 5.34 11.57
C TYR A 106 5.33 4.54 11.21
N ALA A 107 4.20 4.98 11.75
CA ALA A 107 2.93 4.35 11.46
C ALA A 107 2.10 5.36 10.68
N ARG A 108 1.78 5.01 9.44
CA ARG A 108 0.92 5.87 8.65
C ARG A 108 -0.48 5.82 9.23
N ARG A 109 -1.03 7.00 9.50
CA ARG A 109 -2.39 7.08 9.94
C ARG A 109 -3.28 6.51 8.85
N LYS A 110 -4.24 5.69 9.26
CA LYS A 110 -5.13 5.07 8.32
C LYS A 110 -5.84 6.13 7.50
N GLY A 111 -5.64 6.12 6.21
CA GLY A 111 -6.24 7.08 5.32
C GLY A 111 -7.24 6.40 4.42
N ALA A 112 -8.03 7.23 3.72
CA ALA A 112 -9.05 6.69 2.83
C ALA A 112 -8.43 5.82 1.75
N HIS A 113 -7.39 6.33 1.09
CA HIS A 113 -6.74 5.64 -0.02
C HIS A 113 -5.26 5.90 0.06
N THR A 114 -4.44 4.86 -0.06
CA THR A 114 -3.00 5.01 0.14
C THR A 114 -2.20 4.10 -0.79
N ASN A 115 -0.89 4.32 -0.81
CA ASN A 115 0.04 3.72 -1.75
C ASN A 115 1.39 3.60 -1.05
N ASP A 116 2.04 2.43 -1.18
CA ASP A 116 3.27 2.18 -0.45
C ASP A 116 4.42 3.08 -0.90
N VAL A 117 4.53 3.41 -2.19
CA VAL A 117 5.62 4.29 -2.62
C VAL A 117 5.47 5.66 -1.99
N ARG A 118 4.25 6.18 -1.96
CA ARG A 118 3.98 7.45 -1.33
C ARG A 118 4.32 7.43 0.15
N GLN A 119 3.96 6.35 0.83
CA GLN A 119 4.29 6.21 2.24
C GLN A 119 5.80 6.15 2.46
N LEU A 120 6.53 5.46 1.58
CA LEU A 120 7.98 5.42 1.68
C LEU A 120 8.56 6.83 1.55
N VAL A 121 8.07 7.62 0.61
CA VAL A 121 8.53 8.99 0.44
C VAL A 121 8.27 9.79 1.72
N GLU A 122 7.14 9.62 2.32
CA GLU A 122 6.86 10.29 3.59
C GLU A 122 7.85 9.89 4.70
N UNK A 123 8.30 8.59 4.73
CA UNK A 123 9.07 8.21 5.62
C UNK A 123 10.31 8.76 5.51
N VAL A 124 10.77 8.88 4.25
CA VAL A 124 12.05 9.51 3.95
C VAL A 124 12.07 10.95 4.43
N GLN A 125 11.02 11.68 4.18
CA GLN A 125 10.97 13.07 4.58
C GLN A 125 11.02 13.22 6.09
N LYS A 126 10.33 12.34 6.83
CA LYS A 126 10.37 12.39 8.28
C LYS A 126 11.79 12.14 8.79
N VAL A 127 12.47 11.14 8.25
CA VAL A 127 13.81 10.83 8.69
C VAL A 127 14.78 11.95 8.32
N THR A 128 14.61 12.53 7.16
CA THR A 128 15.44 13.66 6.75
C THR A 128 15.29 14.82 7.73
N THR A 129 14.06 15.15 8.10
CA THR A 129 13.82 16.23 9.05
C THR A 129 14.47 15.94 10.42
N GLU A 130 14.30 14.72 10.91
CA GLU A 130 14.92 14.35 12.18
C GLU A 130 16.43 14.47 12.11
N SER A 131 17.02 14.02 11.02
CA SER A 131 18.47 14.07 10.87
C SER A 131 18.97 15.51 10.87
N ILE A 132 18.27 16.38 10.16
CA ILE A 132 18.66 17.79 10.14
C ILE A 132 18.55 18.40 11.53
N VAL A 133 17.49 18.07 12.26
CA VAL A 133 17.30 18.64 13.59
C VAL A 133 18.40 18.16 14.55
N ILE A 134 18.77 16.89 14.48
CA ILE A 134 19.70 16.32 15.46
C ILE A 134 21.16 16.60 15.05
N TRP A 135 21.51 16.43 13.78
CA TRP A 135 22.93 16.49 13.35
C TRP A 135 23.22 17.57 12.31
N GLY A 136 22.21 18.24 11.82
CA GLY A 136 22.43 19.31 10.85
C GLY A 136 22.77 18.84 9.45
N LYS A 137 22.50 17.60 9.12
CA LYS A 137 22.77 17.11 7.78
C LYS A 137 21.81 16.01 7.37
N THR A 138 21.72 15.79 6.07
CA THR A 138 20.82 14.82 5.47
C THR A 138 21.52 13.48 5.34
N PRO A 139 20.87 12.37 5.71
CA PRO A 139 21.52 11.07 5.54
C PRO A 139 21.42 10.58 4.10
N LYS A 140 22.28 9.64 3.77
CA LYS A 140 22.12 8.86 2.54
C LYS A 140 21.23 7.68 2.86
N PHE A 141 20.30 7.37 1.98
CA PHE A 141 19.26 6.40 2.28
C PHE A 141 19.54 5.04 1.67
N ARG A 142 19.14 4.00 2.41
CA ARG A 142 19.07 2.62 1.92
C ARG A 142 17.62 2.22 2.00
N LEU A 143 17.00 1.98 0.83
CA LEU A 143 15.54 1.86 0.74
C LEU A 143 15.12 0.54 0.10
N PRO A 144 14.01 -0.04 0.55
CA PRO A 144 13.53 -1.32 0.03
C PRO A 144 12.66 -1.12 -1.22
N ILE A 145 13.23 -0.46 -2.22
CA ILE A 145 12.53 -0.22 -3.48
C ILE A 145 13.56 -0.29 -4.59
N GLN A 146 13.23 -1.01 -5.66
CA GLN A 146 14.13 -1.11 -6.79
C GLN A 146 14.17 0.18 -7.57
N LYS A 147 15.33 0.45 -8.17
CA LYS A 147 15.50 1.67 -8.92
C LYS A 147 14.47 1.79 -10.04
N GLU A 148 14.20 0.69 -10.71
CA GLU A 148 13.21 0.69 -11.79
C GLU A 148 11.82 1.05 -11.28
N THR A 149 11.44 0.52 -10.12
CA THR A 149 10.15 0.84 -9.53
C THR A 149 10.05 2.33 -9.22
N TRP A 150 11.10 2.87 -8.62
CA TRP A 150 11.14 4.30 -8.31
C TRP A 150 11.07 5.16 -9.57
N ASP A 151 11.85 4.76 -10.60
CA ASP A 151 11.84 5.54 -11.84
C ASP A 151 10.48 5.53 -12.49
N THR A 152 9.80 4.38 -12.50
CA THR A 152 8.44 4.32 -13.05
C THR A 152 7.50 5.24 -12.29
N TRP A 153 7.59 5.22 -10.97
CA TRP A 153 6.69 6.03 -10.14
C TRP A 153 6.88 7.52 -10.43
N TRP A 154 8.12 8.02 -10.32
CA TRP A 154 8.27 9.46 -10.40
C TRP A 154 8.10 10.00 -11.81
N THR A 155 8.33 9.20 -12.84
CA THR A 155 8.07 9.67 -14.22
C THR A 155 6.60 9.65 -14.58
N ASP A 156 5.82 8.80 -13.92
CA ASP A 156 4.40 8.67 -14.23
C ASP A 156 3.51 9.49 -13.31
N TYR A 157 4.02 9.93 -12.17
CA TYR A 157 3.20 10.63 -11.21
C TYR A 157 3.14 12.11 -11.55
N TRP A 158 1.96 12.71 -11.42
CA TRP A 158 1.75 14.08 -11.88
C TRP A 158 2.36 15.12 -10.95
N GLN A 159 2.57 14.81 -9.68
CA GLN A 159 3.18 15.75 -8.73
C GLN A 159 4.68 15.59 -8.72
N ALA A 160 5.38 16.69 -8.48
CA ALA A 160 6.82 16.61 -8.27
C ALA A 160 7.10 15.86 -6.98
N THR A 161 8.16 15.05 -7.01
CA THR A 161 8.55 14.29 -5.84
C THR A 161 10.07 14.20 -5.83
N TRP A 162 10.63 13.99 -4.63
CA TRP A 162 12.07 14.03 -4.47
C TRP A 162 12.50 13.13 -3.34
N ILE A 163 13.59 12.39 -3.57
CA ILE A 163 14.26 11.62 -2.54
C ILE A 163 15.73 12.01 -2.57
N PRO A 164 16.35 12.26 -1.41
CA PRO A 164 17.80 12.52 -1.40
C PRO A 164 18.58 11.31 -1.91
N GLU A 165 19.88 11.43 -1.94
CA GLU A 165 20.72 10.33 -2.41
C GLU A 165 20.33 9.02 -1.73
N TRP A 166 20.15 7.96 -2.53
CA TRP A 166 19.71 6.68 -1.98
C TRP A 166 20.21 5.53 -2.83
N GLU A 167 20.19 4.34 -2.24
CA GLU A 167 20.46 3.11 -2.96
C GLU A 167 19.47 2.04 -2.53
N PHE A 168 19.28 1.06 -3.40
CA PHE A 168 18.38 -0.04 -3.15
C PHE A 168 19.01 -1.03 -2.16
N VAL A 169 18.20 -1.50 -1.18
CA VAL A 169 18.61 -2.60 -0.34
C VAL A 169 17.56 -3.70 -0.46
N ASN A 170 18.04 -4.91 -0.75
CA ASN A 170 17.13 -6.04 -1.02
C ASN A 170 16.73 -6.73 0.27
N THR A 171 15.90 -6.05 1.05
CA THR A 171 15.37 -6.58 2.31
C THR A 171 13.86 -6.61 2.22
N PRO A 172 13.28 -7.77 1.87
CA PRO A 172 11.82 -7.86 1.77
C PRO A 172 11.11 -7.56 3.08
N PRO A 173 9.89 -7.08 3.03
CA PRO A 173 9.10 -6.88 1.81
C PRO A 173 9.54 -5.63 1.04
N LEU A 174 9.62 -5.75 -0.27
CA LEU A 174 9.99 -4.64 -1.12
C LEU A 174 8.76 -3.83 -1.48
N VAL A 175 8.96 -2.52 -1.61
CA VAL A 175 7.91 -1.63 -2.08
C VAL A 175 7.77 -1.80 -3.59
N LYS A 176 6.53 -1.94 -4.07
CA LYS A 176 6.30 -2.15 -5.50
C LYS A 176 5.05 -1.41 -5.93
N LEU A 177 4.89 -1.28 -7.26
CA LEU A 177 3.66 -0.79 -7.86
C LEU A 177 2.81 -2.00 -8.20
N TRP A 178 1.58 -2.04 -7.68
CA TRP A 178 0.74 -3.21 -7.79
C TRP A 178 -0.03 -3.27 -9.10
N TYR A 179 -0.23 -2.11 -9.75
CA TYR A 179 -0.87 -2.04 -11.05
C TYR A 179 -0.46 -0.74 -11.72
N GLN A 180 -0.61 -0.70 -13.02
CA GLN A 180 -0.39 0.53 -13.78
C GLN A 180 -1.46 0.61 -14.86
N LEU A 181 -2.08 1.79 -14.98
CA LEU A 181 -3.05 2.01 -16.03
C LEU A 181 -2.34 2.34 -17.33
N GLU A 182 -2.94 1.93 -18.44
CA GLU A 182 -2.40 2.24 -19.73
C GLU A 182 -2.51 3.74 -20.02
N LYS A 183 -1.59 4.25 -20.82
CA LYS A 183 -1.60 5.67 -21.20
C LYS A 183 -2.40 5.92 -22.44
N GLU A 184 -2.67 4.90 -23.22
CA GLU A 184 -3.41 4.98 -24.46
C GLU A 184 -4.47 3.90 -24.49
N PRO A 185 -5.58 4.11 -25.23
CA PRO A 185 -6.56 3.05 -25.35
C PRO A 185 -5.93 1.77 -25.89
N ILE A 186 -6.48 0.65 -25.47
CA ILE A 186 -5.97 -0.66 -25.85
C ILE A 186 -6.66 -1.08 -27.14
N VAL A 187 -5.88 -1.28 -28.21
CA VAL A 187 -6.43 -1.71 -29.48
C VAL A 187 -6.95 -3.14 -29.35
N GLY A 188 -8.17 -3.35 -29.79
CA GLY A 188 -8.77 -4.69 -29.76
C GLY A 188 -9.47 -5.04 -28.47
N ALA A 189 -9.33 -4.23 -27.43
CA ALA A 189 -10.05 -4.50 -26.20
C ALA A 189 -11.44 -3.90 -26.24
N GLU A 190 -12.38 -4.57 -25.58
CA GLU A 190 -13.74 -4.07 -25.47
C GLU A 190 -13.78 -2.78 -24.68
N THR A 191 -14.62 -1.84 -25.11
CA THR A 191 -14.78 -0.56 -24.43
C THR A 191 -16.09 -0.56 -23.64
N PHE A 192 -15.98 -0.31 -22.34
CA PHE A 192 -17.15 -0.23 -21.44
C PHE A 192 -17.40 1.22 -21.10
N TYR A 193 -18.60 1.70 -21.39
CA TYR A 193 -19.07 3.00 -20.95
C TYR A 193 -19.88 2.79 -19.69
N VAL A 194 -19.42 3.37 -18.58
CA VAL A 194 -20.00 3.07 -17.26
C VAL A 194 -20.64 4.32 -16.68
N ASP A 195 -21.66 4.12 -15.85
CA ASP A 195 -22.30 5.23 -15.16
C ASP A 195 -23.09 4.69 -13.98
N GLY A 196 -23.37 5.58 -13.04
CA GLY A 196 -24.22 5.27 -11.91
C GLY A 196 -25.05 6.49 -11.53
N ALA A 197 -26.19 6.25 -10.91
CA ALA A 197 -27.08 7.30 -10.47
C ALA A 197 -27.78 6.88 -9.19
N ALA A 198 -28.01 7.83 -8.30
CA ALA A 198 -28.73 7.57 -7.07
C ALA A 198 -29.63 8.74 -6.73
N ASN A 199 -30.73 8.45 -6.09
CA ASN A 199 -31.67 9.44 -5.61
C ASN A 199 -31.33 9.80 -4.17
N ARG A 200 -31.13 11.07 -3.89
CA ARG A 200 -30.71 11.49 -2.55
C ARG A 200 -31.71 11.17 -1.47
N GLU A 201 -33.00 11.26 -1.80
CA GLU A 201 -34.03 11.06 -0.80
C GLU A 201 -34.29 9.60 -0.52
N THR A 202 -34.45 8.80 -1.56
CA THR A 202 -34.78 7.39 -1.38
C THR A 202 -33.57 6.52 -1.13
N LYS A 203 -32.37 7.00 -1.51
CA LYS A 203 -31.14 6.24 -1.44
C LYS A 203 -31.13 5.04 -2.38
N LEU A 204 -32.04 5.02 -3.33
CA LEU A 204 -32.03 3.99 -4.38
C LEU A 204 -31.16 4.43 -5.53
N GLY A 205 -30.52 3.47 -6.17
CA GLY A 205 -29.65 3.81 -7.27
C GLY A 205 -29.53 2.69 -8.27
N LYS A 206 -28.85 2.99 -9.36
CA LYS A 206 -28.51 2.02 -10.39
C LYS A 206 -27.10 2.26 -10.86
N ALA A 207 -26.45 1.18 -11.25
CA ALA A 207 -25.12 1.24 -11.83
C ALA A 207 -25.09 0.30 -13.03
N GLY A 208 -24.35 0.68 -14.07
CA GLY A 208 -24.33 -0.19 -15.22
C GLY A 208 -23.34 0.22 -16.28
N TYR A 209 -23.34 -0.52 -17.36
CA TYR A 209 -22.48 -0.27 -18.50
C TYR A 209 -23.16 -0.62 -19.82
N VAL A 210 -22.64 -0.03 -20.88
CA VAL A 210 -22.88 -0.48 -22.24
C VAL A 210 -21.51 -0.61 -22.90
N THR A 211 -21.39 -1.53 -23.87
CA THR A 211 -20.11 -1.72 -24.53
C THR A 211 -20.22 -1.54 -26.01
N ASN A 212 -19.05 -1.35 -26.65
CA ASN A 212 -18.98 -1.24 -28.09
C ASN A 212 -19.28 -2.55 -28.82
N LYS A 213 -19.39 -3.65 -28.07
CA LYS A 213 -19.78 -4.94 -28.65
C LYS A 213 -21.24 -5.27 -28.40
N GLY A 214 -22.00 -4.30 -27.95
CA GLY A 214 -23.43 -4.47 -27.75
C GLY A 214 -23.86 -5.08 -26.44
N ARG A 215 -22.95 -5.28 -25.52
CA ARG A 215 -23.32 -5.77 -24.20
C ARG A 215 -23.82 -4.62 -23.35
N GLN A 216 -24.75 -4.91 -22.46
CA GLN A 216 -25.15 -3.93 -21.47
C GLN A 216 -25.63 -4.63 -20.22
N LYS A 217 -25.54 -3.91 -19.10
CA LYS A 217 -25.98 -4.44 -17.83
C LYS A 217 -26.31 -3.28 -16.91
N VAL A 218 -27.39 -3.43 -16.15
CA VAL A 218 -27.77 -2.46 -15.14
C VAL A 218 -28.14 -3.25 -13.90
N VAL A 219 -27.64 -2.81 -12.75
CA VAL A 219 -28.04 -3.41 -11.47
C VAL A 219 -28.69 -2.34 -10.61
N SER A 220 -29.65 -2.74 -9.81
CA SER A 220 -30.32 -1.84 -8.87
C SER A 220 -29.66 -1.96 -7.52
N LEU A 221 -29.54 -0.83 -6.84
CA LEU A 221 -28.83 -0.74 -5.56
C LEU A 221 -29.69 -0.01 -4.55
N THR A 222 -29.54 -0.37 -3.28
CA THR A 222 -30.24 0.29 -2.19
C THR A 222 -29.23 0.88 -1.23
N ASP A 223 -29.68 1.86 -0.46
CA ASP A 223 -28.85 2.52 0.54
C ASP A 223 -27.53 2.98 -0.07
N THR A 224 -27.62 3.75 -1.14
CA THR A 224 -26.45 4.12 -1.92
C THR A 224 -26.42 5.62 -2.20
N THR A 225 -25.33 6.08 -2.80
CA THR A 225 -25.14 7.47 -3.17
C THR A 225 -24.66 7.53 -4.61
N ASN A 226 -24.65 8.74 -5.19
CA ASN A 226 -24.13 8.91 -6.55
C ASN A 226 -22.69 8.42 -6.66
N GLN A 227 -21.87 8.78 -5.69
CA GLN A 227 -20.46 8.36 -5.74
C GLN A 227 -20.31 6.86 -5.68
N LYS A 228 -21.08 6.21 -4.79
CA LYS A 228 -20.99 4.76 -4.68
C LYS A 228 -21.45 4.06 -5.95
N THR A 229 -22.50 4.58 -6.60
CA THR A 229 -22.97 3.94 -7.82
C THR A 229 -21.98 4.09 -8.96
N GLU A 230 -21.29 5.22 -9.01
CA GLU A 230 -20.26 5.42 -10.02
C GLU A 230 -19.12 4.40 -9.86
N LEU A 231 -18.69 4.18 -8.63
CA LEU A 231 -17.66 3.17 -8.37
C LEU A 231 -18.17 1.77 -8.65
N GLN A 232 -19.42 1.51 -8.30
CA GLN A 232 -20.00 0.19 -8.53
C GLN A 232 -20.03 -0.13 -10.03
N ALA A 233 -20.30 0.88 -10.86
CA ALA A 233 -20.33 0.67 -12.30
C ALA A 233 -18.95 0.29 -12.83
N ILE A 234 -17.92 0.94 -12.32
CA ILE A 234 -16.55 0.58 -12.72
C ILE A 234 -16.23 -0.84 -12.29
N HIS A 235 -16.62 -1.20 -11.07
CA HIS A 235 -16.38 -2.55 -10.58
C HIS A 235 -17.09 -3.59 -11.46
N LEU A 236 -18.32 -3.32 -11.85
CA LEU A 236 -19.04 -4.22 -12.74
C LEU A 236 -18.30 -4.42 -14.07
N ALA A 237 -17.81 -3.33 -14.64
CA ALA A 237 -17.08 -3.43 -15.90
C ALA A 237 -15.82 -4.27 -15.73
N LEU A 238 -15.12 -4.07 -14.63
CA LEU A 238 -13.91 -4.86 -14.39
C LEU A 238 -14.21 -6.33 -14.16
N GLN A 239 -15.32 -6.62 -13.47
CA GLN A 239 -15.71 -8.02 -13.25
C GLN A 239 -16.10 -8.72 -14.55
N ASP A 240 -16.80 -8.00 -15.42
CA ASP A 240 -17.41 -8.63 -16.59
C ASP A 240 -16.52 -8.59 -17.83
N SER A 241 -15.38 -7.91 -17.75
CA SER A 241 -14.47 -7.78 -18.90
C SER A 241 -13.38 -8.81 -18.85
N GLY A 242 -12.65 -8.92 -19.97
CA GLY A 242 -11.50 -9.82 -20.04
C GLY A 242 -10.25 -9.20 -19.42
N SER A 243 -9.11 -9.79 -19.76
CA SER A 243 -7.84 -9.37 -19.18
C SER A 243 -7.39 -7.99 -19.64
N GLU A 244 -7.95 -7.50 -20.74
CA GLU A 244 -7.65 -6.16 -21.25
C GLU A 244 -8.97 -5.44 -21.46
N VAL A 245 -9.05 -4.21 -20.99
CA VAL A 245 -10.32 -3.49 -21.05
C VAL A 245 -10.09 -1.98 -21.12
N ASN A 246 -10.93 -1.32 -21.92
CA ASN A 246 -11.03 0.14 -21.94
C ASN A 246 -12.30 0.54 -21.20
N ILE A 247 -12.18 1.47 -20.25
CA ILE A 247 -13.33 1.93 -19.47
C ILE A 247 -13.45 3.44 -19.63
N VAL A 248 -14.66 3.90 -19.92
CA VAL A 248 -14.96 5.34 -20.04
C VAL A 248 -15.97 5.70 -18.97
N THR A 249 -15.65 6.67 -18.13
CA THR A 249 -16.51 7.11 -17.05
C THR A 249 -16.66 8.64 -17.09
N ASP A 250 -17.75 9.15 -16.55
CA ASP A 250 -17.87 10.59 -16.34
C ASP A 250 -17.67 10.97 -14.87
N SER A 251 -17.22 10.06 -14.05
CA SER A 251 -17.06 10.30 -12.62
C SER A 251 -15.75 11.01 -12.33
N GLN A 252 -15.83 12.25 -11.87
CA GLN A 252 -14.65 12.93 -11.39
C GLN A 252 -14.14 12.32 -10.08
N TYR A 253 -15.05 11.74 -9.35
CA TYR A 253 -14.69 11.08 -8.11
C TYR A 253 -13.72 9.90 -8.34
N UNK A 254 -13.97 9.11 -9.26
CA UNK A 254 -13.24 8.10 -9.58
C UNK A 254 -11.97 8.44 -10.06
N LEU A 255 -12.07 9.40 -10.86
CA LEU A 255 -10.82 9.91 -11.42
C LEU A 255 -9.88 10.39 -10.32
N GLY A 256 -10.41 11.12 -9.38
CA GLY A 256 -9.60 11.65 -8.30
C GLY A 256 -8.97 10.57 -7.45
N ILE A 257 -9.71 9.52 -7.18
CA ILE A 257 -9.18 8.41 -6.39
C ILE A 257 -8.05 7.71 -7.15
N ILE A 258 -8.29 7.40 -8.41
CA ILE A 258 -7.35 6.57 -9.17
C ILE A 258 -6.09 7.36 -9.54
N GLN A 259 -6.19 8.68 -9.66
CA GLN A 259 -5.01 9.48 -9.96
C GLN A 259 -3.93 9.33 -8.90
N ALA A 260 -4.32 9.05 -7.65
CA ALA A 260 -3.37 8.83 -6.58
C ALA A 260 -2.77 7.42 -6.61
N GLN A 261 -3.21 6.58 -7.52
CA GLN A 261 -2.72 5.22 -7.72
C GLN A 261 -2.75 4.42 -6.40
N PRO A 262 -3.90 4.39 -5.72
CA PRO A 262 -3.94 3.70 -4.43
C PRO A 262 -3.74 2.20 -4.62
N ASP A 263 -3.05 1.57 -3.67
CA ASP A 263 -2.98 0.11 -3.64
C ASP A 263 -3.76 -0.45 -2.46
N LYS A 264 -4.32 0.41 -1.61
CA LYS A 264 -5.19 0.02 -0.49
C LYS A 264 -6.18 1.13 -0.20
N SER A 265 -7.29 0.76 0.42
CA SER A 265 -8.30 1.75 0.75
C SER A 265 -9.12 1.29 1.95
N GLU A 266 -9.64 2.24 2.73
CA GLU A 266 -10.62 1.95 3.77
C GLU A 266 -11.96 1.54 3.17
N SER A 267 -12.26 2.04 1.98
CA SER A 267 -13.51 1.72 1.30
C SER A 267 -13.45 0.31 0.76
N GLU A 268 -14.44 -0.50 1.10
CA GLU A 268 -14.48 -1.86 0.59
C GLU A 268 -14.65 -1.86 -0.93
N LEU A 269 -15.48 -0.96 -1.44
CA LEU A 269 -15.71 -0.91 -2.88
C LEU A 269 -14.45 -0.52 -3.64
N VAL A 270 -13.71 0.47 -3.14
CA VAL A 270 -12.45 0.84 -3.77
C VAL A 270 -11.45 -0.30 -3.67
N SER A 271 -11.41 -1.00 -2.54
CA SER A 271 -10.53 -2.16 -2.40
C SER A 271 -10.87 -3.24 -3.42
N GLN A 272 -12.14 -3.48 -3.67
CA GLN A 272 -12.54 -4.46 -4.68
C GLN A 272 -12.11 -4.03 -6.07
N ILE A 273 -12.21 -2.74 -6.36
CA ILE A 273 -11.76 -2.22 -7.65
C ILE A 273 -10.25 -2.43 -7.79
N ILE A 274 -9.50 -2.11 -6.75
CA ILE A 274 -8.04 -2.29 -6.78
C ILE A 274 -7.68 -3.76 -7.01
N GLU A 275 -8.37 -4.68 -6.34
CA GLU A 275 -8.13 -6.11 -6.56
C GLU A 275 -8.31 -6.49 -8.02
N GLN A 276 -9.34 -5.95 -8.65
CA GLN A 276 -9.56 -6.24 -10.07
C GLN A 276 -8.48 -5.61 -10.95
N LEU A 277 -8.06 -4.39 -10.63
CA LEU A 277 -6.99 -3.75 -11.39
C LEU A 277 -5.70 -4.56 -11.34
N ILE A 278 -5.40 -5.13 -10.17
CA ILE A 278 -4.19 -5.94 -10.01
C ILE A 278 -4.27 -7.19 -10.87
N LYS A 279 -5.46 -7.76 -11.04
CA LYS A 279 -5.62 -9.00 -11.80
C LYS A 279 -5.57 -8.81 -13.30
N LYS A 280 -5.88 -7.60 -13.80
CA LYS A 280 -5.95 -7.36 -15.23
C LYS A 280 -4.56 -7.25 -15.84
N GLU A 281 -4.43 -7.63 -17.10
CA GLU A 281 -3.19 -7.40 -17.82
C GLU A 281 -3.05 -5.96 -18.25
N LYS A 282 -4.13 -5.36 -18.76
CA LYS A 282 -4.10 -3.97 -19.20
C LYS A 282 -5.46 -3.33 -18.97
N VAL A 283 -5.44 -2.15 -18.40
CA VAL A 283 -6.65 -1.34 -18.22
C VAL A 283 -6.36 0.09 -18.66
N TYR A 284 -7.20 0.60 -19.52
CA TYR A 284 -7.17 2.02 -19.86
C TYR A 284 -8.44 2.65 -19.32
N LEU A 285 -8.30 3.76 -18.60
CA LEU A 285 -9.42 4.45 -17.99
C LEU A 285 -9.47 5.87 -18.54
N ALA A 286 -10.60 6.22 -19.15
CA ALA A 286 -10.79 7.54 -19.73
C ALA A 286 -11.94 8.26 -19.03
N TRP A 287 -11.82 9.56 -18.96
CA TRP A 287 -12.87 10.40 -18.40
C TRP A 287 -13.48 11.26 -19.49
N VAL A 288 -14.82 11.37 -19.49
CA VAL A 288 -15.54 12.29 -20.38
C VAL A 288 -16.47 13.14 -19.54
N PRO A 289 -16.79 14.33 -19.99
CA PRO A 289 -17.75 15.16 -19.25
C PRO A 289 -19.15 14.56 -19.33
N ALA A 290 -19.88 14.70 -18.21
CA ALA A 290 -21.23 14.17 -18.11
C ALA A 290 -22.20 15.02 -18.92
N HIS A 291 -23.26 14.38 -19.42
CA HIS A 291 -24.39 15.05 -20.05
C HIS A 291 -23.99 15.95 -21.22
N LYS A 292 -23.03 15.51 -21.99
CA LYS A 292 -22.57 16.24 -23.17
C LYS A 292 -22.91 15.51 -24.48
N GLY A 293 -23.79 14.52 -24.42
CA GLY A 293 -24.20 13.81 -25.63
C GLY A 293 -23.14 12.92 -26.22
N ILE A 294 -22.19 12.50 -25.43
CA ILE A 294 -21.13 11.61 -25.90
C ILE A 294 -21.68 10.20 -25.96
N GLY A 295 -21.65 9.60 -27.14
CA GLY A 295 -22.33 8.39 -27.52
C GLY A 295 -22.59 7.35 -26.45
N GLY A 296 -21.58 6.54 -26.12
CA GLY A 296 -21.78 5.49 -25.13
C GLY A 296 -22.13 6.02 -23.76
N ASN A 297 -21.54 7.15 -23.38
CA ASN A 297 -21.82 7.77 -22.10
C ASN A 297 -23.30 8.18 -22.03
N GLU A 298 -23.85 8.72 -23.12
CA GLU A 298 -25.25 9.09 -23.15
C GLU A 298 -26.15 7.87 -22.99
N GLN A 299 -25.81 6.79 -23.67
CA GLN A 299 -26.61 5.57 -23.60
C GLN A 299 -26.67 5.02 -22.18
N VAL A 300 -25.54 4.91 -21.51
CA VAL A 300 -25.53 4.33 -20.18
C VAL A 300 -26.17 5.26 -19.18
N ASP A 301 -26.03 6.56 -19.38
CA ASP A 301 -26.70 7.51 -18.48
C ASP A 301 -28.20 7.31 -18.49
N LYS A 302 -28.78 7.14 -19.69
CA LYS A 302 -30.22 6.86 -19.77
C LYS A 302 -30.60 5.60 -19.02
N LEU A 303 -29.81 4.57 -19.14
CA LEU A 303 -30.13 3.30 -18.51
C LEU A 303 -30.13 3.41 -16.99
N VAL A 304 -29.16 4.11 -16.41
CA VAL A 304 -29.04 4.13 -14.95
C VAL A 304 -29.91 5.21 -14.34
N SER A 305 -30.27 6.25 -15.06
CA SER A 305 -31.07 7.33 -14.48
C SER A 305 -32.57 7.07 -14.56
N THR A 306 -33.01 6.15 -15.38
CA THR A 306 -34.43 5.85 -15.50
C THR A 306 -34.97 5.40 -14.15
N GLY A 307 -35.99 6.13 -13.66
CA GLY A 307 -36.59 5.84 -12.37
C GLY A 307 -35.79 6.33 -11.18
N ILE A 308 -34.63 6.95 -11.41
CA ILE A 308 -33.76 7.42 -10.34
C ILE A 308 -33.73 8.94 -10.30
N ARG A 309 -33.53 9.58 -11.48
CA ARG A 309 -33.44 11.03 -11.55
C ARG A 309 -33.94 11.49 -12.90
N LYS A 310 -34.16 12.81 -13.01
CA LYS A 310 -34.56 13.42 -14.25
C LYS A 310 -33.37 13.45 -15.21
N VAL A 311 -33.59 13.05 -16.45
CA VAL A 311 -32.53 12.97 -17.44
C VAL A 311 -32.53 14.25 -18.30
N LEU A 312 -31.32 14.80 -18.49
CA LEU A 312 -31.13 15.99 -19.31
C LEU A 312 -30.09 15.69 -20.39
N PHE A 313 -30.47 15.90 -21.66
CA PHE A 313 -29.57 15.70 -22.77
C PHE A 313 -29.55 16.90 -23.67
N LEU A 314 -28.37 17.24 -24.18
CA LEU A 314 -28.21 18.44 -24.98
C LEU A 314 -28.89 18.36 -26.34
N ASP A 315 -29.05 17.18 -26.86
CA ASP A 315 -29.70 17.03 -28.16
C ASP A 315 -31.15 17.54 -28.14
N GLY A 316 -31.72 17.64 -26.97
CA GLY A 316 -33.08 18.14 -26.82
C GLY A 316 -33.16 19.63 -26.74
N ILE A 317 -32.09 20.30 -26.99
CA ILE A 317 -32.10 21.74 -26.97
C ILE A 317 -32.68 22.28 -25.71
N ASP A 318 -33.96 22.42 -25.71
CA ASP A 318 -34.64 23.06 -24.64
C ASP A 318 -35.27 22.08 -23.69
N LYS A 319 -35.01 20.82 -23.86
CA LYS A 319 -35.58 19.85 -22.94
C LYS A 319 -35.14 20.12 -21.54
N ALA A 320 -33.95 20.69 -21.38
CA ALA A 320 -33.44 20.95 -20.08
C ALA A 320 -34.28 22.01 -19.34
N GLN A 321 -34.98 22.84 -20.06
CA GLN A 321 -35.81 23.81 -19.40
C GLN A 321 -37.04 23.17 -18.71
#